data_85ba2f13c874181585b1c96c2e26517e
#
_entry.id   85ba2f13c874181585b1c96c2e26517e
#
_cell.length_a   1.000
_cell.length_b   1.000
_cell.length_c   1.000
_cell.angle_alpha   90.00
_cell.angle_beta   90.00
_cell.angle_gamma   90.00
#
_symmetry.space_group_name_H-M   'P 1'
#
loop_
_entity.id
_entity.type
_entity.pdbx_description
1 polymer ?
#
loop_
_entity_poly.entity_id
_entity_poly.type
_entity_poly.pdbx_seq_one_letter_code
_entity_poly.pdbx_strand_id
1 'polypeptide(L)'
;MIKVGVLGAYRGTSMINYCVASKNKAQVVAICDKSAEVLERQKAAHSAENIAYYDNFDDFIAHDMDAVVLANYATEHAPFAVKCLKRGLHVFSEVLPCQTMKEAVELIEAVEESGKVYAYGENYCYMPTIMEMKRLYKQGKIGEIEYG
;
A
#
# COMPACT_ATOMS: atom_id res chain seq x y z
N MET A 1 -2.22 15.08 -10.62
CA MET A 1 -2.89 14.28 -9.58
C MET A 1 -2.43 12.86 -9.76
N ILE A 2 -1.99 12.18 -8.69
CA ILE A 2 -1.45 10.82 -8.76
C ILE A 2 -2.62 9.83 -8.95
N LYS A 3 -2.56 9.00 -9.98
CA LYS A 3 -3.53 7.93 -10.23
C LYS A 3 -3.14 6.70 -9.40
N VAL A 4 -4.04 6.24 -8.54
CA VAL A 4 -3.77 5.16 -7.59
C VAL A 4 -4.67 3.96 -7.87
N GLY A 5 -4.08 2.79 -8.01
CA GLY A 5 -4.78 1.50 -7.93
C GLY A 5 -4.72 0.93 -6.51
N VAL A 6 -5.76 0.20 -6.09
CA VAL A 6 -5.79 -0.48 -4.79
C VAL A 6 -6.07 -1.95 -4.98
N LEU A 7 -5.13 -2.80 -4.55
CA LEU A 7 -5.26 -4.26 -4.50
C LEU A 7 -5.59 -4.68 -3.06
N GLY A 8 -6.72 -5.39 -2.86
CA GLY A 8 -7.24 -5.75 -1.55
C GLY A 8 -8.16 -4.66 -0.97
N ALA A 9 -9.38 -4.59 -1.49
CA ALA A 9 -10.31 -3.49 -1.23
C ALA A 9 -11.03 -3.57 0.13
N TYR A 10 -10.94 -4.68 0.85
CA TYR A 10 -11.41 -4.78 2.23
C TYR A 10 -10.48 -4.01 3.19
N ARG A 11 -9.22 -4.40 3.24
CA ARG A 11 -8.19 -3.76 4.07
C ARG A 11 -7.83 -2.37 3.55
N GLY A 12 -7.79 -2.21 2.22
CA GLY A 12 -7.47 -0.96 1.53
C GLY A 12 -8.57 0.11 1.58
N THR A 13 -9.73 -0.16 2.21
CA THR A 13 -10.86 0.81 2.29
C THR A 13 -10.42 2.17 2.84
N SER A 14 -9.54 2.21 3.84
CA SER A 14 -9.04 3.47 4.42
C SER A 14 -8.26 4.30 3.41
N MET A 15 -7.44 3.65 2.58
CA MET A 15 -6.66 4.31 1.52
C MET A 15 -7.56 4.77 0.37
N ILE A 16 -8.55 3.97 0.00
CA ILE A 16 -9.56 4.37 -0.99
C ILE A 16 -10.27 5.65 -0.52
N ASN A 17 -10.80 5.64 0.70
CA ASN A 17 -11.50 6.79 1.27
C ASN A 17 -10.60 8.03 1.38
N TYR A 18 -9.34 7.85 1.80
CA TYR A 18 -8.37 8.94 1.86
C TYR A 18 -8.12 9.56 0.48
N CYS A 19 -7.90 8.75 -0.55
CA CYS A 19 -7.66 9.24 -1.91
C CYS A 19 -8.90 9.96 -2.47
N VAL A 20 -10.10 9.41 -2.27
CA VAL A 20 -11.36 10.04 -2.68
C VAL A 20 -11.57 11.40 -1.98
N ALA A 21 -11.25 11.49 -0.68
CA ALA A 21 -11.32 12.75 0.08
C ALA A 21 -10.24 13.76 -0.33
N SER A 22 -9.07 13.30 -0.79
CA SER A 22 -7.88 14.10 -1.09
C SER A 22 -7.88 14.67 -2.52
N LYS A 23 -8.99 15.23 -2.96
CA LYS A 23 -9.34 15.64 -4.35
C LYS A 23 -8.26 16.35 -5.18
N ASN A 24 -7.20 16.87 -4.56
CA ASN A 24 -6.14 17.62 -5.25
C ASN A 24 -4.78 16.91 -5.28
N LYS A 25 -4.65 15.75 -4.63
CA LYS A 25 -3.37 15.03 -4.50
C LYS A 25 -3.37 13.67 -5.18
N ALA A 26 -4.39 12.86 -4.91
CA ALA A 26 -4.50 11.52 -5.43
C ALA A 26 -5.94 11.23 -5.89
N GLN A 27 -6.05 10.31 -6.84
CA GLN A 27 -7.32 9.81 -7.36
C GLN A 27 -7.24 8.30 -7.42
N VAL A 28 -8.21 7.60 -6.84
CA VAL A 28 -8.38 6.16 -7.10
C VAL A 28 -8.95 5.99 -8.50
N VAL A 29 -8.23 5.23 -9.34
CA VAL A 29 -8.64 4.95 -10.72
C VAL A 29 -9.00 3.48 -10.93
N ALA A 30 -8.47 2.58 -10.09
CA ALA A 30 -8.72 1.15 -10.18
C ALA A 30 -8.77 0.50 -8.80
N ILE A 31 -9.66 -0.46 -8.63
CA ILE A 31 -9.77 -1.30 -7.42
C ILE A 31 -9.78 -2.76 -7.85
N CYS A 32 -8.98 -3.60 -7.18
CA CYS A 32 -8.94 -5.03 -7.40
C CYS A 32 -9.16 -5.79 -6.10
N ASP A 33 -10.06 -6.77 -6.13
CA ASP A 33 -10.27 -7.73 -5.04
C ASP A 33 -10.81 -9.04 -5.59
N LYS A 34 -10.40 -10.19 -5.01
CA LYS A 34 -10.90 -11.51 -5.39
C LYS A 34 -12.36 -11.75 -4.95
N SER A 35 -12.85 -10.96 -3.97
CA SER A 35 -14.21 -11.07 -3.45
C SER A 35 -15.17 -10.17 -4.22
N ALA A 36 -16.12 -10.79 -4.93
CA ALA A 36 -17.19 -10.07 -5.62
C ALA A 36 -18.03 -9.22 -4.63
N GLU A 37 -18.27 -9.71 -3.41
CA GLU A 37 -19.02 -8.98 -2.39
C GLU A 37 -18.29 -7.68 -1.99
N VAL A 38 -16.96 -7.75 -1.81
CA VAL A 38 -16.14 -6.57 -1.50
C VAL A 38 -16.18 -5.57 -2.66
N LEU A 39 -16.06 -6.03 -3.90
CA LEU A 39 -16.13 -5.16 -5.07
C LEU A 39 -17.50 -4.47 -5.19
N GLU A 40 -18.61 -5.19 -5.00
CA GLU A 40 -19.94 -4.59 -5.06
C GLU A 40 -20.16 -3.55 -3.94
N ARG A 41 -19.65 -3.80 -2.75
CA ARG A 41 -19.68 -2.82 -1.67
C ARG A 41 -18.90 -1.55 -2.03
N GLN A 42 -17.71 -1.68 -2.63
CA GLN A 42 -16.91 -0.53 -3.05
C GLN A 42 -17.57 0.23 -4.21
N LYS A 43 -18.18 -0.46 -5.17
CA LYS A 43 -18.97 0.16 -6.25
C LYS A 43 -20.13 1.00 -5.69
N ALA A 44 -20.86 0.44 -4.74
CA ALA A 44 -21.97 1.15 -4.10
C ALA A 44 -21.51 2.39 -3.31
N ALA A 45 -20.41 2.25 -2.56
CA ALA A 45 -19.85 3.34 -1.75
C ALA A 45 -19.27 4.49 -2.57
N HIS A 46 -18.76 4.21 -3.76
CA HIS A 46 -18.03 5.15 -4.62
C HIS A 46 -18.68 5.31 -6.01
N SER A 47 -20.01 5.18 -6.09
CA SER A 47 -20.76 5.22 -7.35
C SER A 47 -20.66 6.55 -8.12
N ALA A 48 -20.29 7.63 -7.43
CA ALA A 48 -20.06 8.95 -8.04
C ALA A 48 -18.65 9.13 -8.62
N GLU A 49 -17.74 8.18 -8.37
CA GLU A 49 -16.35 8.25 -8.79
C GLU A 49 -16.13 7.41 -10.07
N ASN A 50 -15.21 7.85 -10.93
CA ASN A 50 -14.84 7.09 -12.12
C ASN A 50 -13.74 6.08 -11.79
N ILE A 51 -14.13 4.93 -11.22
CA ILE A 51 -13.24 3.87 -10.76
C ILE A 51 -13.50 2.60 -11.57
N ALA A 52 -12.45 1.98 -12.10
CA ALA A 52 -12.52 0.65 -12.70
C ALA A 52 -12.39 -0.43 -11.62
N TYR A 53 -13.10 -1.55 -11.79
CA TYR A 53 -13.13 -2.65 -10.82
C TYR A 53 -12.71 -3.95 -11.47
N TYR A 54 -11.79 -4.68 -10.83
CA TYR A 54 -11.17 -5.90 -11.32
C TYR A 54 -11.26 -7.02 -10.29
N ASP A 55 -11.47 -8.23 -10.74
CA ASP A 55 -11.45 -9.46 -9.92
C ASP A 55 -10.14 -10.24 -10.07
N ASN A 56 -9.29 -9.84 -11.01
CA ASN A 56 -7.97 -10.41 -11.22
C ASN A 56 -6.88 -9.34 -11.32
N PHE A 57 -5.67 -9.74 -10.96
CA PHE A 57 -4.52 -8.82 -10.89
C PHE A 57 -3.96 -8.43 -12.26
N ASP A 58 -4.00 -9.32 -13.24
CA ASP A 58 -3.33 -9.07 -14.53
C ASP A 58 -4.08 -8.00 -15.33
N ASP A 59 -5.40 -7.99 -15.28
CA ASP A 59 -6.21 -6.92 -15.86
C ASP A 59 -6.08 -5.62 -15.04
N PHE A 60 -6.04 -5.72 -13.72
CA PHE A 60 -5.85 -4.57 -12.83
C PHE A 60 -4.53 -3.86 -13.09
N ILE A 61 -3.40 -4.60 -13.18
CA ILE A 61 -2.09 -3.99 -13.36
C ILE A 61 -1.89 -3.37 -14.75
N ALA A 62 -2.72 -3.78 -15.74
CA ALA A 62 -2.72 -3.20 -17.06
C ALA A 62 -3.41 -1.81 -17.12
N HIS A 63 -4.18 -1.44 -16.10
CA HIS A 63 -4.84 -0.14 -16.02
C HIS A 63 -3.81 1.01 -15.98
N ASP A 64 -4.18 2.17 -16.51
CA ASP A 64 -3.36 3.38 -16.52
C ASP A 64 -3.34 4.02 -15.12
N MET A 65 -2.23 3.85 -14.40
CA MET A 65 -2.01 4.36 -13.05
C MET A 65 -0.54 4.68 -12.79
N ASP A 66 -0.28 5.48 -11.76
CA ASP A 66 1.07 5.90 -11.35
C ASP A 66 1.58 5.07 -10.16
N ALA A 67 0.69 4.65 -9.28
CA ALA A 67 1.01 3.97 -8.03
C ALA A 67 -0.03 2.91 -7.67
N VAL A 68 0.40 1.89 -6.92
CA VAL A 68 -0.46 0.84 -6.38
C VAL A 68 -0.33 0.77 -4.85
N VAL A 69 -1.46 0.67 -4.18
CA VAL A 69 -1.56 0.27 -2.78
C VAL A 69 -1.80 -1.23 -2.71
N LEU A 70 -0.91 -1.95 -2.03
CA LEU A 70 -1.05 -3.38 -1.74
C LEU A 70 -1.60 -3.55 -0.33
N ALA A 71 -2.84 -4.02 -0.23
CA ALA A 71 -3.57 -4.25 1.01
C ALA A 71 -4.32 -5.60 0.98
N ASN A 72 -3.86 -6.51 0.13
CA ASN A 72 -4.31 -7.89 0.01
C ASN A 72 -3.73 -8.75 1.15
N TYR A 73 -3.64 -10.07 0.99
CA TYR A 73 -3.03 -10.94 1.99
C TYR A 73 -1.53 -10.65 2.15
N ALA A 74 -1.07 -10.48 3.40
CA ALA A 74 0.30 -10.12 3.74
C ALA A 74 1.36 -11.04 3.12
N THR A 75 1.02 -12.31 2.99
CA THR A 75 1.86 -13.34 2.36
C THR A 75 2.04 -13.19 0.85
N GLU A 76 1.26 -12.34 0.21
CA GLU A 76 1.29 -12.11 -1.24
C GLU A 76 1.90 -10.75 -1.62
N HIS A 77 2.27 -9.89 -0.63
CA HIS A 77 2.72 -8.52 -0.92
C HIS A 77 3.97 -8.49 -1.79
N ALA A 78 5.03 -9.24 -1.45
CA ALA A 78 6.29 -9.20 -2.17
C ALA A 78 6.15 -9.55 -3.67
N PRO A 79 5.53 -10.68 -4.06
CA PRO A 79 5.37 -11.01 -5.48
C PRO A 79 4.56 -9.96 -6.26
N PHE A 80 3.53 -9.37 -5.66
CA PHE A 80 2.76 -8.30 -6.32
C PHE A 80 3.52 -6.99 -6.37
N ALA A 81 4.29 -6.63 -5.33
CA ALA A 81 5.15 -5.46 -5.33
C ALA A 81 6.19 -5.52 -6.45
N VAL A 82 6.89 -6.66 -6.59
CA VAL A 82 7.86 -6.88 -7.66
C VAL A 82 7.23 -6.71 -9.05
N LYS A 83 6.04 -7.26 -9.27
CA LYS A 83 5.32 -7.10 -10.55
C LYS A 83 4.95 -5.63 -10.82
N CYS A 84 4.47 -4.90 -9.80
CA CYS A 84 4.13 -3.48 -9.92
C CYS A 84 5.37 -2.63 -10.24
N LEU A 85 6.48 -2.85 -9.52
CA LEU A 85 7.74 -2.14 -9.74
C LEU A 85 8.28 -2.38 -11.15
N LYS A 86 8.31 -3.64 -11.61
CA LYS A 86 8.71 -4.01 -12.98
C LYS A 86 7.81 -3.40 -14.05
N ARG A 87 6.54 -3.16 -13.75
CA ARG A 87 5.60 -2.45 -14.63
C ARG A 87 5.86 -0.93 -14.64
N GLY A 88 6.73 -0.42 -13.76
CA GLY A 88 7.07 1.00 -13.64
C GLY A 88 6.11 1.79 -12.74
N LEU A 89 5.44 1.13 -11.80
CA LEU A 89 4.52 1.74 -10.84
C LEU A 89 5.21 1.97 -9.50
N HIS A 90 4.87 3.04 -8.81
CA HIS A 90 5.20 3.22 -7.40
C HIS A 90 4.36 2.29 -6.54
N VAL A 91 4.89 1.82 -5.41
CA VAL A 91 4.20 0.88 -4.53
C VAL A 91 4.14 1.42 -3.10
N PHE A 92 2.95 1.42 -2.52
CA PHE A 92 2.74 1.50 -1.08
C PHE A 92 2.19 0.15 -0.61
N SER A 93 2.92 -0.54 0.26
CA SER A 93 2.55 -1.86 0.74
C SER A 93 2.18 -1.84 2.22
N GLU A 94 1.04 -2.43 2.57
CA GLU A 94 0.72 -2.82 3.94
C GLU A 94 1.73 -3.87 4.45
N VAL A 95 1.75 -4.11 5.74
CA VAL A 95 2.55 -5.13 6.41
C VAL A 95 2.06 -6.54 6.02
N LEU A 96 2.95 -7.50 5.79
CA LEU A 96 4.41 -7.54 5.78
C LEU A 96 5.02 -7.24 4.40
N PRO A 97 6.30 -6.79 4.33
CA PRO A 97 6.93 -6.52 3.04
C PRO A 97 7.30 -7.81 2.30
N CYS A 98 7.64 -8.88 3.02
CA CYS A 98 8.02 -10.19 2.49
C CYS A 98 7.93 -11.27 3.57
N GLN A 99 7.93 -12.54 3.18
CA GLN A 99 7.95 -13.69 4.09
C GLN A 99 9.33 -14.35 4.18
N THR A 100 10.10 -14.30 3.13
CA THR A 100 11.39 -15.00 3.00
C THR A 100 12.50 -14.05 2.62
N MET A 101 13.76 -14.45 2.93
CA MET A 101 14.93 -13.69 2.50
C MET A 101 15.04 -13.61 0.98
N LYS A 102 14.60 -14.64 0.27
CA LYS A 102 14.56 -14.64 -1.20
C LYS A 102 13.64 -13.51 -1.71
N GLU A 103 12.41 -13.43 -1.19
CA GLU A 103 11.48 -12.37 -1.54
C GLU A 103 12.02 -10.97 -1.18
N ALA A 104 12.74 -10.85 -0.04
CA ALA A 104 13.37 -9.60 0.35
C ALA A 104 14.41 -9.14 -0.70
N VAL A 105 15.27 -10.05 -1.15
CA VAL A 105 16.27 -9.75 -2.19
C VAL A 105 15.58 -9.36 -3.50
N GLU A 106 14.62 -10.16 -3.99
CA GLU A 106 13.88 -9.88 -5.22
C GLU A 106 13.15 -8.52 -5.17
N LEU A 107 12.61 -8.15 -4.01
CA LEU A 107 11.96 -6.86 -3.80
C LEU A 107 12.96 -5.70 -3.88
N ILE A 108 14.11 -5.82 -3.20
CA ILE A 108 15.17 -4.79 -3.22
C ILE A 108 15.69 -4.59 -4.65
N GLU A 109 16.02 -5.68 -5.33
CA GLU A 109 16.47 -5.64 -6.72
C GLU A 109 15.43 -4.95 -7.63
N ALA A 110 14.14 -5.29 -7.48
CA ALA A 110 13.07 -4.67 -8.27
C ALA A 110 12.92 -3.16 -7.98
N VAL A 111 13.14 -2.72 -6.73
CA VAL A 111 13.14 -1.28 -6.37
C VAL A 111 14.30 -0.57 -7.05
N GLU A 112 15.51 -1.13 -6.96
CA GLU A 112 16.73 -0.56 -7.55
C GLU A 112 16.65 -0.49 -9.07
N GLU A 113 16.21 -1.57 -9.73
CA GLU A 113 16.07 -1.64 -11.18
C GLU A 113 14.99 -0.70 -11.73
N SER A 114 13.85 -0.60 -11.05
CA SER A 114 12.74 0.22 -11.51
C SER A 114 12.93 1.71 -11.32
N GLY A 115 13.75 2.12 -10.35
CA GLY A 115 13.89 3.50 -9.90
C GLY A 115 12.59 4.09 -9.33
N LYS A 116 11.63 3.22 -8.95
CA LYS A 116 10.35 3.63 -8.37
C LYS A 116 10.42 3.66 -6.85
N VAL A 117 9.49 4.37 -6.23
CA VAL A 117 9.36 4.40 -4.78
C VAL A 117 8.61 3.16 -4.32
N TYR A 118 9.19 2.43 -3.38
CA TYR A 118 8.50 1.47 -2.55
C TYR A 118 8.39 2.04 -1.13
N ALA A 119 7.18 2.17 -0.62
CA ALA A 119 6.92 2.63 0.73
C ALA A 119 6.26 1.51 1.55
N TYR A 120 6.84 1.24 2.72
CA TYR A 120 6.32 0.24 3.66
C TYR A 120 5.41 0.90 4.68
N GLY A 121 4.18 0.43 4.76
CA GLY A 121 3.08 1.04 5.51
C GLY A 121 3.02 0.66 6.98
N GLU A 122 4.17 0.48 7.66
CA GLU A 122 4.19 0.29 9.11
C GLU A 122 3.73 1.56 9.83
N ASN A 123 2.69 1.44 10.66
CA ASN A 123 2.03 2.59 11.28
C ASN A 123 2.31 2.73 12.79
N TYR A 124 2.88 1.73 13.46
CA TYR A 124 3.13 1.77 14.91
C TYR A 124 4.08 2.89 15.31
N CYS A 125 5.08 3.19 14.49
CA CYS A 125 6.02 4.28 14.73
C CYS A 125 5.36 5.67 14.80
N TYR A 126 4.13 5.81 14.31
CA TYR A 126 3.33 7.05 14.36
C TYR A 126 2.27 7.06 15.47
N MET A 127 2.15 5.98 16.25
CA MET A 127 1.21 5.97 17.37
C MET A 127 1.63 6.99 18.44
N PRO A 128 0.68 7.72 19.04
CA PRO A 128 1.00 8.78 20.01
C PRO A 128 1.90 8.33 21.16
N THR A 129 1.67 7.13 21.68
CA THR A 129 2.51 6.54 22.75
C THR A 129 3.94 6.29 22.30
N ILE A 130 4.14 5.75 21.09
CA ILE A 130 5.48 5.48 20.55
C ILE A 130 6.19 6.80 20.22
N MET A 131 5.48 7.78 19.71
CA MET A 131 6.05 9.11 19.48
C MET A 131 6.46 9.81 20.76
N GLU A 132 5.67 9.66 21.86
CA GLU A 132 6.03 10.20 23.17
C GLU A 132 7.24 9.46 23.75
N MET A 133 7.30 8.13 23.68
CA MET A 133 8.49 7.36 24.07
C MET A 133 9.74 7.85 23.34
N LYS A 134 9.66 8.02 22.00
CA LYS A 134 10.74 8.56 21.19
C LYS A 134 11.15 9.97 21.63
N ARG A 135 10.20 10.84 21.99
CA ARG A 135 10.45 12.18 22.50
C ARG A 135 11.20 12.14 23.83
N LEU A 136 10.76 11.30 24.77
CA LEU A 136 11.40 11.13 26.09
C LEU A 136 12.83 10.57 25.96
N TYR A 137 13.02 9.59 25.08
CA TYR A 137 14.33 9.04 24.76
C TYR A 137 15.29 10.14 24.25
N LYS A 138 14.86 10.90 23.23
CA LYS A 138 15.67 11.99 22.69
C LYS A 138 16.02 13.08 23.70
N GLN A 139 15.23 13.23 24.76
CA GLN A 139 15.50 14.14 25.88
C GLN A 139 16.38 13.54 26.98
N GLY A 140 16.83 12.30 26.83
CA GLY A 140 17.62 11.57 27.81
C GLY A 140 16.86 11.18 29.09
N LYS A 141 15.51 11.25 29.09
CA LYS A 141 14.70 11.01 30.30
C LYS A 141 14.51 9.55 30.65
N ILE A 142 14.72 8.65 29.72
CA ILE A 142 14.55 7.20 29.92
C ILE A 142 15.87 6.41 29.77
N GLY A 143 17.01 7.12 29.69
CA GLY A 143 18.32 6.48 29.60
C GLY A 143 18.57 5.76 28.28
N GLU A 144 19.42 4.74 28.32
CA GLU A 144 19.73 3.88 27.17
C GLU A 144 18.69 2.76 27.03
N ILE A 145 18.34 2.43 25.81
CA ILE A 145 17.43 1.31 25.52
C ILE A 145 18.27 0.05 25.46
N GLU A 146 18.06 -0.86 26.40
CA GLU A 146 18.75 -2.15 26.47
C GLU A 146 18.00 -3.25 25.71
N TYR A 147 16.67 -3.13 25.59
CA TYR A 147 15.81 -4.11 24.92
C TYR A 147 14.55 -3.44 24.36
N GLY A 148 14.08 -3.92 23.18
CA GLY A 148 12.87 -3.43 22.51
C GLY A 148 12.16 -4.51 21.70
#